data_0dae7618b9ef3307ae9e1a5f6a7d7144
#
_entry.id   0dae7618b9ef3307ae9e1a5f6a7d7144
#
_cell.length_a   1.000
_cell.length_b   1.000
_cell.length_c   1.000
_cell.angle_alpha   90.00
_cell.angle_beta   90.00
_cell.angle_gamma   90.00
#
_symmetry.space_group_name_H-M   'P 1'
#
loop_
_entity.id
_entity.type
_entity.pdbx_description
1 polymer ?
#
loop_
_entity_poly.entity_id
_entity_poly.type
_entity_poly.pdbx_seq_one_letter_code
_entity_poly.pdbx_strand_id
1 'polypeptide(L)'
;QKRACELFKMDHANVQPHSGAQANMAVFMYALNIGDTVLGMDLSNGGHLSHGSPVNFSGINYNIVSYGVNDNGEIDYDEVEKLAKEHKPKMIIAGASNYSKIIDFKRFREIADMVGAYLMADIAHIAALVAGGVHPSPAGYAHFVTTTTHKTLRGPRGGIIMCDEEHAAGIDKAVFPGMQGGPLEHIIAGKAIALKEALDPSFKEYAAQIVKNAKALANGLMDEGMDIVGGCTENHLMTLDLRKFNKTGKDIANVLEKVGITANKNTVPNDPQSPFVTSGVRLGAAAVTTRGFKEDDMVEVAKIIAGAVVASDNEKALNNLKERSLKLCKKYPLYEGMHV
;
A
#
# COMPACT_ATOMS: atom_id res chain seq x y z
N GLN A 1 -5.36 0.88 -21.61
CA GLN A 1 -4.04 0.23 -21.76
C GLN A 1 -2.96 1.28 -22.04
N LYS A 2 -2.97 1.99 -23.17
CA LYS A 2 -1.92 2.95 -23.58
C LYS A 2 -1.50 3.92 -22.47
N ARG A 3 -2.46 4.53 -21.77
CA ARG A 3 -2.16 5.45 -20.65
C ARG A 3 -1.45 4.77 -19.48
N ALA A 4 -1.77 3.50 -19.21
CA ALA A 4 -1.10 2.75 -18.15
C ALA A 4 0.35 2.45 -18.55
N CYS A 5 0.58 2.00 -19.80
CA CYS A 5 1.92 1.77 -20.33
C CYS A 5 2.76 3.05 -20.31
N GLU A 6 2.19 4.17 -20.76
CA GLU A 6 2.85 5.48 -20.78
C GLU A 6 3.22 5.95 -19.36
N LEU A 7 2.25 5.86 -18.42
CA LEU A 7 2.42 6.34 -17.04
C LEU A 7 3.48 5.55 -16.27
N PHE A 8 3.47 4.22 -16.39
CA PHE A 8 4.35 3.33 -15.63
C PHE A 8 5.56 2.84 -16.44
N LYS A 9 5.67 3.23 -17.72
CA LYS A 9 6.77 2.87 -18.63
C LYS A 9 6.93 1.35 -18.79
N MET A 10 5.82 0.66 -19.02
CA MET A 10 5.76 -0.77 -19.29
C MET A 10 5.27 -1.02 -20.70
N ASP A 11 5.66 -2.15 -21.31
CA ASP A 11 5.34 -2.47 -22.70
C ASP A 11 3.87 -2.81 -22.89
N HIS A 12 3.30 -3.58 -21.96
CA HIS A 12 1.91 -4.02 -21.99
C HIS A 12 1.17 -3.73 -20.67
N ALA A 13 -0.15 -3.56 -20.77
CA ALA A 13 -1.03 -3.40 -19.62
C ALA A 13 -2.38 -4.08 -19.86
N ASN A 14 -2.84 -4.91 -18.92
CA ASN A 14 -4.20 -5.40 -18.84
C ASN A 14 -4.97 -4.62 -17.76
N VAL A 15 -6.05 -3.94 -18.15
CA VAL A 15 -6.86 -3.07 -17.28
C VAL A 15 -8.18 -3.72 -16.83
N GLN A 16 -8.40 -4.99 -17.14
CA GLN A 16 -9.63 -5.71 -16.87
C GLN A 16 -9.76 -6.28 -15.44
N PRO A 17 -8.69 -6.53 -14.65
CA PRO A 17 -8.84 -7.08 -13.30
C PRO A 17 -9.81 -6.26 -12.45
N HIS A 18 -10.76 -6.95 -11.77
CA HIS A 18 -11.77 -6.33 -10.92
C HIS A 18 -11.18 -5.82 -9.60
N SER A 19 -10.04 -6.36 -9.19
CA SER A 19 -9.34 -6.00 -7.94
C SER A 19 -7.84 -6.24 -8.05
N GLY A 20 -7.08 -5.70 -7.09
CA GLY A 20 -5.64 -6.00 -6.97
C GLY A 20 -5.36 -7.48 -6.69
N ALA A 21 -6.19 -8.12 -5.85
CA ALA A 21 -6.05 -9.55 -5.57
C ALA A 21 -6.25 -10.41 -6.84
N GLN A 22 -7.20 -10.04 -7.71
CA GLN A 22 -7.39 -10.72 -9.00
C GLN A 22 -6.28 -10.42 -10.00
N ALA A 23 -5.70 -9.21 -9.97
CA ALA A 23 -4.51 -8.91 -10.74
C ALA A 23 -3.34 -9.82 -10.33
N ASN A 24 -3.08 -9.96 -9.03
CA ASN A 24 -2.07 -10.87 -8.53
C ASN A 24 -2.38 -12.34 -8.88
N MET A 25 -3.64 -12.76 -8.75
CA MET A 25 -4.06 -14.11 -9.09
C MET A 25 -3.81 -14.45 -10.58
N ALA A 26 -4.08 -13.52 -11.48
CA ALA A 26 -3.82 -13.73 -12.91
C ALA A 26 -2.33 -13.90 -13.21
N VAL A 27 -1.46 -13.13 -12.54
CA VAL A 27 0.00 -13.30 -12.65
C VAL A 27 0.42 -14.68 -12.14
N PHE A 28 -0.09 -15.11 -10.98
CA PHE A 28 0.19 -16.45 -10.45
C PHE A 28 -0.27 -17.56 -11.41
N MET A 29 -1.48 -17.45 -11.94
CA MET A 29 -2.01 -18.44 -12.91
C MET A 29 -1.20 -18.53 -14.20
N TYR A 30 -0.60 -17.43 -14.62
CA TYR A 30 0.25 -17.41 -15.82
C TYR A 30 1.65 -17.96 -15.54
N ALA A 31 2.28 -17.51 -14.45
CA ALA A 31 3.71 -17.70 -14.22
C ALA A 31 4.06 -18.95 -13.41
N LEU A 32 3.08 -19.57 -12.73
CA LEU A 32 3.30 -20.62 -11.76
C LEU A 32 2.38 -21.83 -11.99
N ASN A 33 2.87 -23.00 -11.57
CA ASN A 33 2.04 -24.18 -11.36
C ASN A 33 1.60 -24.25 -9.89
N ILE A 34 0.42 -24.86 -9.66
CA ILE A 34 -0.05 -25.12 -8.27
C ILE A 34 1.03 -25.93 -7.53
N GLY A 35 1.37 -25.49 -6.32
CA GLY A 35 2.43 -26.08 -5.50
C GLY A 35 3.83 -25.48 -5.72
N ASP A 36 4.01 -24.57 -6.68
CA ASP A 36 5.29 -23.85 -6.81
C ASP A 36 5.56 -22.98 -5.59
N THR A 37 6.84 -22.77 -5.28
CA THR A 37 7.27 -21.94 -4.15
C THR A 37 7.28 -20.47 -4.53
N VAL A 38 6.71 -19.63 -3.66
CA VAL A 38 6.67 -18.17 -3.77
C VAL A 38 7.27 -17.55 -2.52
N LEU A 39 8.14 -16.57 -2.70
CA LEU A 39 8.72 -15.77 -1.62
C LEU A 39 8.02 -14.41 -1.57
N GLY A 40 7.33 -14.10 -0.46
CA GLY A 40 6.56 -12.87 -0.29
C GLY A 40 6.73 -12.27 1.11
N MET A 41 6.36 -10.99 1.27
CA MET A 41 6.39 -10.37 2.60
C MET A 41 5.29 -10.96 3.49
N ASP A 42 5.67 -11.33 4.73
CA ASP A 42 4.73 -11.81 5.74
C ASP A 42 3.64 -10.78 6.05
N LEU A 43 2.42 -11.26 6.27
CA LEU A 43 1.25 -10.41 6.54
C LEU A 43 1.44 -9.57 7.83
N SER A 44 2.07 -10.15 8.86
CA SER A 44 2.34 -9.46 10.12
C SER A 44 3.41 -8.37 9.99
N ASN A 45 4.26 -8.47 8.97
CA ASN A 45 5.31 -7.49 8.65
C ASN A 45 4.88 -6.48 7.58
N GLY A 46 3.61 -6.49 7.19
CA GLY A 46 3.05 -5.52 6.26
C GLY A 46 2.74 -6.06 4.86
N GLY A 47 2.87 -7.36 4.60
CA GLY A 47 2.46 -7.99 3.35
C GLY A 47 0.96 -7.84 3.06
N HIS A 48 0.54 -8.26 1.87
CA HIS A 48 -0.87 -8.30 1.49
C HIS A 48 -1.40 -9.73 1.57
N LEU A 49 -2.72 -9.89 1.76
CA LEU A 49 -3.36 -11.22 1.79
C LEU A 49 -2.97 -12.08 0.57
N SER A 50 -2.93 -11.48 -0.63
CA SER A 50 -2.57 -12.18 -1.86
C SER A 50 -1.06 -12.39 -2.07
N HIS A 51 -0.24 -12.13 -1.05
CA HIS A 51 1.20 -12.44 -1.07
C HIS A 51 1.54 -13.75 -0.33
N GLY A 52 0.53 -14.56 0.02
CA GLY A 52 0.76 -15.86 0.62
C GLY A 52 -0.04 -16.15 1.89
N SER A 53 -1.03 -15.32 2.25
CA SER A 53 -1.87 -15.61 3.42
C SER A 53 -2.58 -16.96 3.28
N PRO A 54 -2.58 -17.82 4.31
CA PRO A 54 -3.15 -19.17 4.26
C PRO A 54 -4.66 -19.20 4.01
N VAL A 55 -5.36 -18.07 4.19
CA VAL A 55 -6.80 -17.96 3.91
C VAL A 55 -7.09 -17.39 2.51
N ASN A 56 -6.05 -17.08 1.74
CA ASN A 56 -6.14 -16.51 0.40
C ASN A 56 -5.71 -17.53 -0.65
N PHE A 57 -6.16 -17.36 -1.91
CA PHE A 57 -5.78 -18.24 -3.02
C PHE A 57 -4.28 -18.51 -3.07
N SER A 58 -3.45 -17.51 -2.76
CA SER A 58 -2.00 -17.60 -2.80
C SER A 58 -1.45 -18.60 -1.79
N GLY A 59 -1.90 -18.55 -0.53
CA GLY A 59 -1.47 -19.52 0.49
C GLY A 59 -2.18 -20.88 0.41
N ILE A 60 -3.35 -20.95 -0.26
CA ILE A 60 -4.09 -22.21 -0.44
C ILE A 60 -3.44 -23.07 -1.53
N ASN A 61 -2.96 -22.46 -2.62
CA ASN A 61 -2.54 -23.19 -3.82
C ASN A 61 -1.01 -23.28 -4.00
N TYR A 62 -0.23 -22.50 -3.24
CA TYR A 62 1.22 -22.39 -3.44
C TYR A 62 1.99 -22.58 -2.13
N ASN A 63 3.25 -23.00 -2.24
CA ASN A 63 4.14 -23.12 -1.10
C ASN A 63 4.73 -21.74 -0.78
N ILE A 64 4.36 -21.18 0.36
CA ILE A 64 4.75 -19.82 0.73
C ILE A 64 5.95 -19.85 1.66
N VAL A 65 6.98 -19.10 1.28
CA VAL A 65 8.09 -18.70 2.13
C VAL A 65 7.94 -17.20 2.39
N SER A 66 8.01 -16.80 3.66
CA SER A 66 7.80 -15.39 4.01
C SER A 66 9.11 -14.74 4.42
N TYR A 67 9.34 -13.51 3.95
CA TYR A 67 10.34 -12.60 4.48
C TYR A 67 9.69 -11.52 5.32
N GLY A 68 10.47 -10.93 6.23
CA GLY A 68 9.99 -9.90 7.15
C GLY A 68 10.75 -8.60 7.02
N VAL A 69 10.63 -7.80 8.09
CA VAL A 69 11.41 -6.60 8.32
C VAL A 69 12.29 -6.80 9.55
N ASN A 70 13.42 -6.10 9.58
CA ASN A 70 14.30 -6.05 10.75
C ASN A 70 13.69 -5.21 11.88
N ASP A 71 14.39 -5.09 13.02
CA ASP A 71 13.92 -4.31 14.18
C ASP A 71 13.75 -2.81 13.89
N ASN A 72 14.38 -2.29 12.84
CA ASN A 72 14.22 -0.92 12.35
C ASN A 72 13.00 -0.77 11.42
N GLY A 73 12.22 -1.82 11.17
CA GLY A 73 11.07 -1.81 10.27
C GLY A 73 11.47 -1.75 8.80
N GLU A 74 12.67 -2.20 8.43
CA GLU A 74 13.21 -2.20 7.08
C GLU A 74 13.27 -3.63 6.53
N ILE A 75 13.03 -3.80 5.21
CA ILE A 75 13.21 -5.09 4.54
C ILE A 75 14.67 -5.50 4.68
N ASP A 76 14.91 -6.69 5.23
CA ASP A 76 16.24 -7.29 5.29
C ASP A 76 16.52 -8.02 3.97
N TYR A 77 17.19 -7.33 3.05
CA TYR A 77 17.52 -7.90 1.73
C TYR A 77 18.50 -9.06 1.79
N ASP A 78 19.33 -9.15 2.82
CA ASP A 78 20.26 -10.28 2.99
C ASP A 78 19.49 -11.53 3.43
N GLU A 79 18.48 -11.38 4.29
CA GLU A 79 17.59 -12.48 4.64
C GLU A 79 16.71 -12.90 3.43
N VAL A 80 16.22 -11.92 2.61
CA VAL A 80 15.51 -12.24 1.36
C VAL A 80 16.39 -13.05 0.42
N GLU A 81 17.66 -12.69 0.25
CA GLU A 81 18.62 -13.41 -0.59
C GLU A 81 18.88 -14.83 -0.06
N LYS A 82 19.08 -14.95 1.24
CA LYS A 82 19.29 -16.23 1.91
C LYS A 82 18.10 -17.18 1.71
N LEU A 83 16.87 -16.70 1.97
CA LEU A 83 15.64 -17.48 1.77
C LEU A 83 15.45 -17.85 0.30
N ALA A 84 15.75 -16.95 -0.63
CA ALA A 84 15.68 -17.23 -2.06
C ALA A 84 16.64 -18.36 -2.47
N LYS A 85 17.90 -18.34 -2.00
CA LYS A 85 18.88 -19.38 -2.27
C LYS A 85 18.50 -20.74 -1.66
N GLU A 86 17.96 -20.74 -0.45
CA GLU A 86 17.55 -21.94 0.27
C GLU A 86 16.32 -22.60 -0.38
N HIS A 87 15.28 -21.82 -0.65
CA HIS A 87 13.98 -22.34 -1.08
C HIS A 87 13.77 -22.31 -2.60
N LYS A 88 14.61 -21.61 -3.37
CA LYS A 88 14.56 -21.51 -4.83
C LYS A 88 13.15 -21.24 -5.35
N PRO A 89 12.51 -20.15 -4.92
CA PRO A 89 11.15 -19.81 -5.32
C PRO A 89 11.07 -19.64 -6.84
N LYS A 90 9.91 -19.90 -7.42
CA LYS A 90 9.62 -19.59 -8.82
C LYS A 90 9.23 -18.13 -9.01
N MET A 91 8.76 -17.47 -7.92
CA MET A 91 8.40 -16.06 -7.93
C MET A 91 8.81 -15.42 -6.61
N ILE A 92 9.33 -14.18 -6.71
CA ILE A 92 9.54 -13.28 -5.58
C ILE A 92 8.59 -12.11 -5.71
N ILE A 93 7.89 -11.74 -4.64
CA ILE A 93 6.96 -10.62 -4.60
C ILE A 93 7.58 -9.46 -3.85
N ALA A 94 7.77 -8.34 -4.53
CA ALA A 94 8.19 -7.07 -3.95
C ALA A 94 6.99 -6.14 -3.81
N GLY A 95 6.50 -5.92 -2.59
CA GLY A 95 5.33 -5.07 -2.35
C GLY A 95 4.78 -5.25 -0.95
N ALA A 96 4.06 -4.23 -0.47
CA ALA A 96 3.52 -4.22 0.87
C ALA A 96 2.24 -3.40 0.98
N SER A 97 1.38 -3.77 1.94
CA SER A 97 0.21 -3.00 2.36
C SER A 97 0.52 -2.01 3.48
N ASN A 98 1.57 -2.29 4.26
CA ASN A 98 2.00 -1.49 5.38
C ASN A 98 3.54 -1.49 5.49
N TYR A 99 4.18 -0.66 4.70
CA TYR A 99 5.63 -0.48 4.71
C TYR A 99 5.94 0.99 4.46
N SER A 100 6.65 1.64 5.38
CA SER A 100 6.86 3.09 5.38
C SER A 100 8.14 3.54 4.70
N LYS A 101 8.98 2.61 4.23
CA LYS A 101 10.27 2.91 3.58
C LYS A 101 10.20 2.72 2.07
N ILE A 102 11.28 3.05 1.38
CA ILE A 102 11.47 2.82 -0.05
C ILE A 102 11.71 1.32 -0.30
N ILE A 103 11.10 0.79 -1.35
CA ILE A 103 11.36 -0.58 -1.83
C ILE A 103 12.43 -0.52 -2.92
N ASP A 104 13.52 -1.26 -2.75
CA ASP A 104 14.58 -1.40 -3.74
C ASP A 104 14.26 -2.53 -4.74
N PHE A 105 13.58 -2.19 -5.82
CA PHE A 105 13.23 -3.15 -6.88
C PHE A 105 14.45 -3.70 -7.61
N LYS A 106 15.54 -2.93 -7.67
CA LYS A 106 16.80 -3.39 -8.28
C LYS A 106 17.38 -4.53 -7.47
N ARG A 107 17.45 -4.37 -6.14
CA ARG A 107 17.98 -5.42 -5.26
C ARG A 107 17.10 -6.68 -5.30
N PHE A 108 15.78 -6.53 -5.33
CA PHE A 108 14.87 -7.67 -5.54
C PHE A 108 15.11 -8.37 -6.87
N ARG A 109 15.38 -7.61 -7.96
CA ARG A 109 15.69 -8.20 -9.27
C ARG A 109 16.99 -8.99 -9.24
N GLU A 110 18.04 -8.44 -8.65
CA GLU A 110 19.32 -9.14 -8.49
C GLU A 110 19.14 -10.47 -7.76
N ILE A 111 18.34 -10.49 -6.68
CA ILE A 111 18.04 -11.71 -5.93
C ILE A 111 17.22 -12.70 -6.79
N ALA A 112 16.22 -12.22 -7.53
CA ALA A 112 15.40 -13.06 -8.39
C ALA A 112 16.23 -13.73 -9.48
N ASP A 113 17.13 -12.98 -10.13
CA ASP A 113 18.02 -13.49 -11.19
C ASP A 113 18.99 -14.57 -10.67
N MET A 114 19.49 -14.43 -9.45
CA MET A 114 20.39 -15.43 -8.84
C MET A 114 19.75 -16.82 -8.72
N VAL A 115 18.43 -16.90 -8.60
CA VAL A 115 17.71 -18.17 -8.40
C VAL A 115 16.81 -18.55 -9.60
N GLY A 116 16.79 -17.72 -10.64
CA GLY A 116 15.95 -17.90 -11.82
C GLY A 116 14.46 -17.75 -11.55
N ALA A 117 14.10 -16.86 -10.63
CA ALA A 117 12.72 -16.56 -10.25
C ALA A 117 12.14 -15.38 -11.05
N TYR A 118 10.82 -15.40 -11.25
CA TYR A 118 10.13 -14.18 -11.65
C TYR A 118 10.11 -13.17 -10.52
N LEU A 119 10.20 -11.87 -10.85
CA LEU A 119 9.93 -10.79 -9.92
C LEU A 119 8.56 -10.16 -10.24
N MET A 120 7.64 -10.20 -9.28
CA MET A 120 6.38 -9.48 -9.31
C MET A 120 6.44 -8.29 -8.34
N ALA A 121 6.22 -7.08 -8.83
CA ALA A 121 6.12 -5.88 -8.02
C ALA A 121 4.65 -5.49 -7.82
N ASP A 122 4.11 -5.65 -6.61
CA ASP A 122 2.79 -5.13 -6.24
C ASP A 122 2.93 -3.72 -5.68
N ILE A 123 2.67 -2.72 -6.53
CA ILE A 123 2.79 -1.30 -6.18
C ILE A 123 1.45 -0.67 -5.76
N ALA A 124 0.44 -1.46 -5.42
CA ALA A 124 -0.91 -0.97 -5.15
C ALA A 124 -0.94 0.20 -4.15
N HIS A 125 -0.13 0.16 -3.11
CA HIS A 125 -0.07 1.23 -2.12
C HIS A 125 0.72 2.45 -2.56
N ILE A 126 1.74 2.27 -3.39
CA ILE A 126 2.68 3.32 -3.80
C ILE A 126 2.51 3.77 -5.25
N ALA A 127 1.44 3.33 -5.94
CA ALA A 127 1.25 3.58 -7.37
C ALA A 127 1.32 5.07 -7.75
N ALA A 128 0.71 5.96 -6.98
CA ALA A 128 0.82 7.40 -7.24
C ALA A 128 2.23 7.95 -7.02
N LEU A 129 2.96 7.38 -6.06
CA LEU A 129 4.33 7.82 -5.76
C LEU A 129 5.29 7.39 -6.87
N VAL A 130 5.10 6.18 -7.42
CA VAL A 130 5.82 5.70 -8.60
C VAL A 130 5.48 6.54 -9.83
N ALA A 131 4.18 6.74 -10.10
CA ALA A 131 3.71 7.57 -11.24
C ALA A 131 4.18 9.02 -11.15
N GLY A 132 4.22 9.58 -9.95
CA GLY A 132 4.71 10.94 -9.67
C GLY A 132 6.23 11.08 -9.60
N GLY A 133 6.97 9.97 -9.65
CA GLY A 133 8.44 9.96 -9.64
C GLY A 133 9.08 10.25 -8.26
N VAL A 134 8.31 10.09 -7.16
CA VAL A 134 8.81 10.29 -5.78
C VAL A 134 9.10 8.97 -5.05
N HIS A 135 8.89 7.85 -5.72
CA HIS A 135 9.32 6.51 -5.33
C HIS A 135 9.95 5.84 -6.56
N PRO A 136 11.01 5.02 -6.41
CA PRO A 136 11.59 4.27 -7.52
C PRO A 136 10.54 3.45 -8.28
N SER A 137 10.70 3.38 -9.60
CA SER A 137 9.83 2.57 -10.46
C SER A 137 10.32 1.12 -10.52
N PRO A 138 9.42 0.12 -10.53
CA PRO A 138 9.78 -1.26 -10.83
C PRO A 138 10.00 -1.52 -12.32
N ALA A 139 9.68 -0.58 -13.22
CA ALA A 139 9.89 -0.73 -14.65
C ALA A 139 11.36 -0.98 -14.99
N GLY A 140 11.63 -1.99 -15.82
CA GLY A 140 12.98 -2.44 -16.16
C GLY A 140 13.61 -3.39 -15.10
N TYR A 141 12.93 -3.63 -13.97
CA TYR A 141 13.34 -4.60 -12.96
C TYR A 141 12.34 -5.76 -12.81
N ALA A 142 11.07 -5.45 -12.65
CA ALA A 142 10.03 -6.46 -12.43
C ALA A 142 9.50 -7.02 -13.76
N HIS A 143 9.32 -8.35 -13.83
CA HIS A 143 8.67 -9.01 -14.97
C HIS A 143 7.16 -8.69 -15.02
N PHE A 144 6.56 -8.59 -13.83
CA PHE A 144 5.15 -8.24 -13.66
C PHE A 144 5.01 -7.11 -12.64
N VAL A 145 4.21 -6.11 -12.98
CA VAL A 145 3.84 -5.02 -12.07
C VAL A 145 2.34 -5.04 -11.90
N THR A 146 1.86 -5.20 -10.68
CA THR A 146 0.44 -5.14 -10.36
C THR A 146 0.11 -3.93 -9.52
N THR A 147 -1.09 -3.40 -9.66
CA THR A 147 -1.57 -2.30 -8.85
C THR A 147 -3.08 -2.31 -8.70
N THR A 148 -3.55 -1.63 -7.66
CA THR A 148 -4.94 -1.17 -7.58
C THR A 148 -5.05 0.25 -8.14
N THR A 149 -6.25 0.62 -8.59
CA THR A 149 -6.52 1.96 -9.10
C THR A 149 -7.12 2.91 -8.07
N HIS A 150 -7.63 2.40 -6.94
CA HIS A 150 -8.45 3.13 -5.95
C HIS A 150 -7.75 3.52 -4.64
N LYS A 151 -6.42 3.34 -4.55
CA LYS A 151 -5.62 3.78 -3.39
C LYS A 151 -4.96 5.12 -3.69
N THR A 152 -3.64 5.21 -3.57
CA THR A 152 -2.92 6.46 -3.83
C THR A 152 -3.12 6.98 -5.25
N LEU A 153 -3.35 6.13 -6.24
CA LEU A 153 -3.67 6.52 -7.63
C LEU A 153 -5.02 7.24 -7.78
N ARG A 154 -5.87 7.19 -6.74
CA ARG A 154 -7.18 7.87 -6.61
C ARG A 154 -8.17 7.69 -7.78
N GLY A 155 -8.15 6.50 -8.38
CA GLY A 155 -9.09 6.09 -9.42
C GLY A 155 -10.26 5.23 -8.90
N PRO A 156 -11.07 4.64 -9.79
CA PRO A 156 -12.13 3.72 -9.40
C PRO A 156 -11.57 2.43 -8.84
N ARG A 157 -12.40 1.67 -8.12
CA ARG A 157 -12.01 0.36 -7.58
C ARG A 157 -11.76 -0.63 -8.70
N GLY A 158 -10.54 -1.17 -8.76
CA GLY A 158 -10.10 -2.15 -9.75
C GLY A 158 -8.61 -2.44 -9.63
N GLY A 159 -8.10 -3.29 -10.51
CA GLY A 159 -6.68 -3.62 -10.63
C GLY A 159 -6.17 -3.39 -12.05
N ILE A 160 -4.85 -3.34 -12.18
CA ILE A 160 -4.11 -3.32 -13.45
C ILE A 160 -2.94 -4.29 -13.30
N ILE A 161 -2.64 -5.02 -14.38
CA ILE A 161 -1.40 -5.79 -14.53
C ILE A 161 -0.61 -5.14 -15.66
N MET A 162 0.68 -4.99 -15.46
CA MET A 162 1.62 -4.51 -16.47
C MET A 162 2.77 -5.50 -16.55
N CYS A 163 3.32 -5.70 -17.74
CA CYS A 163 4.42 -6.64 -17.98
C CYS A 163 5.20 -6.25 -19.23
N ASP A 164 6.33 -6.94 -19.44
CA ASP A 164 7.07 -6.88 -20.69
C ASP A 164 6.27 -7.57 -21.82
N GLU A 165 6.53 -7.20 -23.07
CA GLU A 165 5.77 -7.66 -24.25
C GLU A 165 5.72 -9.19 -24.38
N GLU A 166 6.79 -9.88 -24.02
CA GLU A 166 6.86 -11.35 -24.09
C GLU A 166 5.82 -12.07 -23.23
N HIS A 167 5.32 -11.42 -22.16
CA HIS A 167 4.33 -11.97 -21.22
C HIS A 167 2.90 -11.54 -21.56
N ALA A 168 2.72 -10.56 -22.46
CA ALA A 168 1.45 -9.89 -22.73
C ALA A 168 0.31 -10.87 -23.06
N ALA A 169 0.50 -11.71 -24.06
CA ALA A 169 -0.51 -12.67 -24.50
C ALA A 169 -0.89 -13.68 -23.40
N GLY A 170 0.08 -14.11 -22.60
CA GLY A 170 -0.15 -15.03 -21.49
C GLY A 170 -0.94 -14.40 -20.36
N ILE A 171 -0.61 -13.17 -19.99
CA ILE A 171 -1.34 -12.39 -18.98
C ILE A 171 -2.77 -12.11 -19.43
N ASP A 172 -2.98 -11.69 -20.69
CA ASP A 172 -4.32 -11.44 -21.22
C ASP A 172 -5.18 -12.70 -21.18
N LYS A 173 -4.61 -13.85 -21.54
CA LYS A 173 -5.30 -15.14 -21.48
C LYS A 173 -5.58 -15.59 -20.03
N ALA A 174 -4.70 -15.31 -19.10
CA ALA A 174 -4.92 -15.61 -17.67
C ALA A 174 -6.04 -14.76 -17.07
N VAL A 175 -6.18 -13.50 -17.52
CA VAL A 175 -7.31 -12.65 -17.11
C VAL A 175 -8.60 -13.13 -17.76
N PHE A 176 -8.64 -13.23 -19.09
CA PHE A 176 -9.79 -13.72 -19.85
C PHE A 176 -9.33 -14.71 -20.94
N PRO A 177 -9.87 -15.92 -20.98
CA PRO A 177 -10.97 -16.44 -20.16
C PRO A 177 -10.52 -17.14 -18.86
N GLY A 178 -9.24 -17.06 -18.49
CA GLY A 178 -8.67 -17.87 -17.40
C GLY A 178 -9.34 -17.64 -16.04
N MET A 179 -9.44 -16.39 -15.61
CA MET A 179 -9.94 -16.03 -14.28
C MET A 179 -11.28 -15.30 -14.31
N GLN A 180 -11.51 -14.46 -15.32
CA GLN A 180 -12.71 -13.63 -15.46
C GLN A 180 -13.46 -13.92 -16.75
N GLY A 181 -14.76 -13.54 -16.79
CA GLY A 181 -15.52 -13.30 -17.99
C GLY A 181 -15.35 -11.88 -18.51
N GLY A 182 -16.43 -11.26 -19.01
CA GLY A 182 -16.41 -9.88 -19.49
C GLY A 182 -16.01 -8.87 -18.40
N PRO A 183 -15.32 -7.79 -18.78
CA PRO A 183 -14.86 -6.78 -17.84
C PRO A 183 -15.97 -5.81 -17.42
N LEU A 184 -15.71 -5.05 -16.34
CA LEU A 184 -16.56 -3.95 -15.88
C LEU A 184 -16.22 -2.68 -16.69
N GLU A 185 -16.88 -2.45 -17.81
CA GLU A 185 -16.52 -1.37 -18.75
C GLU A 185 -16.67 0.02 -18.16
N HIS A 186 -17.67 0.26 -17.31
CA HIS A 186 -17.82 1.52 -16.59
C HIS A 186 -16.64 1.81 -15.64
N ILE A 187 -16.05 0.77 -15.04
CA ILE A 187 -14.83 0.90 -14.24
C ILE A 187 -13.63 1.19 -15.16
N ILE A 188 -13.54 0.53 -16.32
CA ILE A 188 -12.47 0.79 -17.28
C ILE A 188 -12.53 2.22 -17.79
N ALA A 189 -13.71 2.78 -18.05
CA ALA A 189 -13.89 4.19 -18.39
C ALA A 189 -13.37 5.11 -17.26
N GLY A 190 -13.71 4.82 -16.01
CA GLY A 190 -13.16 5.52 -14.84
C GLY A 190 -11.63 5.40 -14.72
N LYS A 191 -11.06 4.21 -14.96
CA LYS A 191 -9.60 4.01 -15.00
C LYS A 191 -8.95 4.87 -16.09
N ALA A 192 -9.58 4.96 -17.26
CA ALA A 192 -9.05 5.77 -18.37
C ALA A 192 -9.00 7.27 -18.01
N ILE A 193 -9.97 7.78 -17.24
CA ILE A 193 -9.96 9.15 -16.73
C ILE A 193 -8.88 9.32 -15.67
N ALA A 194 -8.84 8.46 -14.65
CA ALA A 194 -7.85 8.54 -13.58
C ALA A 194 -6.39 8.47 -14.09
N LEU A 195 -6.14 7.60 -15.08
CA LEU A 195 -4.81 7.51 -15.72
C LEU A 195 -4.48 8.75 -16.55
N LYS A 196 -5.49 9.41 -17.17
CA LYS A 196 -5.27 10.69 -17.85
C LYS A 196 -4.91 11.79 -16.86
N GLU A 197 -5.59 11.86 -15.72
CA GLU A 197 -5.25 12.80 -14.64
C GLU A 197 -3.85 12.53 -14.08
N ALA A 198 -3.47 11.26 -13.94
CA ALA A 198 -2.15 10.88 -13.45
C ALA A 198 -0.99 11.20 -14.42
N LEU A 199 -1.27 11.36 -15.71
CA LEU A 199 -0.32 11.83 -16.71
C LEU A 199 -0.15 13.35 -16.72
N ASP A 200 -1.05 14.10 -16.08
CA ASP A 200 -0.93 15.56 -15.98
C ASP A 200 0.22 15.95 -15.04
N PRO A 201 1.02 17.00 -15.37
CA PRO A 201 2.11 17.45 -14.51
C PRO A 201 1.73 17.75 -13.06
N SER A 202 0.50 18.21 -12.80
CA SER A 202 -0.02 18.48 -11.45
C SER A 202 -0.07 17.22 -10.57
N PHE A 203 -0.11 16.04 -11.17
CA PHE A 203 -0.08 14.78 -10.42
C PHE A 203 1.26 14.54 -9.73
N LYS A 204 2.37 15.04 -10.28
CA LYS A 204 3.69 14.99 -9.63
C LYS A 204 3.70 15.86 -8.36
N GLU A 205 3.05 17.02 -8.40
CA GLU A 205 2.90 17.90 -7.24
C GLU A 205 2.06 17.21 -6.15
N TYR A 206 0.96 16.55 -6.54
CA TYR A 206 0.15 15.74 -5.62
C TYR A 206 0.98 14.64 -4.96
N ALA A 207 1.73 13.85 -5.73
CA ALA A 207 2.56 12.77 -5.20
C ALA A 207 3.64 13.30 -4.24
N ALA A 208 4.31 14.41 -4.59
CA ALA A 208 5.29 15.05 -3.73
C ALA A 208 4.64 15.58 -2.43
N GLN A 209 3.44 16.16 -2.52
CA GLN A 209 2.72 16.66 -1.36
C GLN A 209 2.28 15.53 -0.41
N ILE A 210 1.93 14.36 -0.94
CA ILE A 210 1.62 13.18 -0.09
C ILE A 210 2.82 12.86 0.82
N VAL A 211 4.02 12.80 0.27
CA VAL A 211 5.23 12.46 1.04
C VAL A 211 5.53 13.55 2.07
N LYS A 212 5.40 14.83 1.71
CA LYS A 212 5.57 15.96 2.65
C LYS A 212 4.58 15.88 3.81
N ASN A 213 3.32 15.67 3.50
CA ASN A 213 2.25 15.54 4.49
C ASN A 213 2.46 14.32 5.40
N ALA A 214 2.88 13.18 4.85
CA ALA A 214 3.17 12.00 5.65
C ALA A 214 4.34 12.24 6.60
N LYS A 215 5.42 12.89 6.13
CA LYS A 215 6.56 13.27 6.99
C LYS A 215 6.16 14.25 8.09
N ALA A 216 5.36 15.27 7.75
CA ALA A 216 4.86 16.23 8.74
C ALA A 216 3.99 15.56 9.80
N LEU A 217 3.13 14.61 9.40
CA LEU A 217 2.32 13.81 10.34
C LEU A 217 3.21 12.96 11.25
N ALA A 218 4.20 12.25 10.69
CA ALA A 218 5.09 11.39 11.47
C ALA A 218 5.91 12.20 12.47
N ASN A 219 6.50 13.31 12.04
CA ASN A 219 7.26 14.20 12.92
C ASN A 219 6.37 14.79 14.02
N GLY A 220 5.19 15.31 13.66
CA GLY A 220 4.26 15.86 14.63
C GLY A 220 3.78 14.83 15.66
N LEU A 221 3.60 13.57 15.26
CA LEU A 221 3.28 12.48 16.21
C LEU A 221 4.45 12.20 17.16
N MET A 222 5.69 12.18 16.65
CA MET A 222 6.87 11.98 17.49
C MET A 222 7.11 13.16 18.44
N ASP A 223 6.87 14.40 18.01
CA ASP A 223 6.92 15.60 18.87
C ASP A 223 5.89 15.53 20.01
N GLU A 224 4.74 14.88 19.80
CA GLU A 224 3.73 14.61 20.80
C GLU A 224 4.03 13.32 21.62
N GLY A 225 5.22 12.75 21.47
CA GLY A 225 5.71 11.59 22.24
C GLY A 225 5.17 10.24 21.76
N MET A 226 4.64 10.15 20.56
CA MET A 226 4.21 8.89 19.95
C MET A 226 5.40 8.16 19.31
N ASP A 227 5.35 6.82 19.29
CA ASP A 227 6.37 5.99 18.65
C ASP A 227 5.89 5.56 17.24
N ILE A 228 6.71 5.79 16.22
CA ILE A 228 6.47 5.38 14.84
C ILE A 228 7.39 4.22 14.50
N VAL A 229 6.84 3.14 13.95
CA VAL A 229 7.63 2.00 13.47
C VAL A 229 8.67 2.48 12.46
N GLY A 230 9.94 2.15 12.71
CA GLY A 230 11.07 2.60 11.89
C GLY A 230 11.43 4.08 12.05
N GLY A 231 10.87 4.79 13.03
CA GLY A 231 11.22 6.16 13.42
C GLY A 231 10.93 7.24 12.37
N CYS A 232 10.43 6.90 11.18
CA CYS A 232 10.09 7.86 10.13
C CYS A 232 9.24 7.22 9.03
N THR A 233 8.81 8.04 8.05
CA THR A 233 8.25 7.57 6.79
C THR A 233 8.94 8.20 5.58
N GLU A 234 9.08 7.42 4.52
CA GLU A 234 9.63 7.85 3.23
C GLU A 234 8.56 7.86 2.12
N ASN A 235 7.33 7.46 2.46
CA ASN A 235 6.24 7.36 1.51
C ASN A 235 4.93 8.02 2.04
N HIS A 236 3.78 7.41 1.81
CA HIS A 236 2.46 7.98 2.08
C HIS A 236 1.83 7.53 3.40
N LEU A 237 2.42 6.57 4.11
CA LEU A 237 1.86 5.97 5.32
C LEU A 237 2.92 5.78 6.42
N MET A 238 2.44 5.54 7.63
CA MET A 238 3.24 5.15 8.79
C MET A 238 2.42 4.25 9.71
N THR A 239 3.09 3.53 10.59
CA THR A 239 2.46 2.75 11.65
C THR A 239 2.82 3.35 13.01
N LEU A 240 1.80 3.73 13.75
CA LEU A 240 1.90 4.17 15.14
C LEU A 240 2.02 2.94 16.02
N ASP A 241 3.04 2.86 16.87
CA ASP A 241 3.22 1.82 17.88
C ASP A 241 2.59 2.25 19.20
N LEU A 242 1.64 1.45 19.69
CA LEU A 242 0.85 1.77 20.88
C LEU A 242 1.32 1.05 22.15
N ARG A 243 2.36 0.18 22.05
CA ARG A 243 2.83 -0.64 23.17
C ARG A 243 3.23 0.19 24.37
N LYS A 244 3.87 1.35 24.17
CA LYS A 244 4.25 2.30 25.20
C LYS A 244 3.06 2.81 26.03
N PHE A 245 1.88 2.89 25.41
CA PHE A 245 0.66 3.39 26.04
C PHE A 245 -0.21 2.28 26.65
N ASN A 246 0.21 1.01 26.55
CA ASN A 246 -0.58 -0.15 26.94
C ASN A 246 -1.98 -0.16 26.26
N LYS A 247 -2.05 0.29 25.01
CA LYS A 247 -3.30 0.33 24.21
C LYS A 247 -3.19 -0.63 23.02
N THR A 248 -4.34 -1.08 22.54
CA THR A 248 -4.39 -1.95 21.36
C THR A 248 -4.73 -1.16 20.10
N GLY A 249 -4.30 -1.69 18.95
CA GLY A 249 -4.65 -1.12 17.66
C GLY A 249 -6.15 -1.06 17.42
N LYS A 250 -6.88 -2.10 17.87
CA LYS A 250 -8.34 -2.17 17.80
C LYS A 250 -9.02 -1.05 18.58
N ASP A 251 -8.60 -0.84 19.83
CA ASP A 251 -9.23 0.16 20.68
C ASP A 251 -8.97 1.58 20.16
N ILE A 252 -7.72 1.87 19.78
CA ILE A 252 -7.36 3.19 19.28
C ILE A 252 -7.96 3.46 17.89
N ALA A 253 -8.08 2.49 17.00
CA ALA A 253 -8.80 2.68 15.74
C ALA A 253 -10.26 3.10 15.99
N ASN A 254 -10.95 2.47 16.95
CA ASN A 254 -12.30 2.85 17.35
C ASN A 254 -12.37 4.25 17.99
N VAL A 255 -11.36 4.62 18.80
CA VAL A 255 -11.28 5.97 19.40
C VAL A 255 -11.06 7.04 18.35
N LEU A 256 -10.17 6.78 17.38
CA LEU A 256 -9.91 7.70 16.26
C LEU A 256 -11.16 7.91 15.40
N GLU A 257 -11.97 6.89 15.16
CA GLU A 257 -13.24 7.03 14.47
C GLU A 257 -14.21 7.96 15.21
N LYS A 258 -14.27 7.91 16.56
CA LYS A 258 -15.08 8.85 17.35
C LYS A 258 -14.70 10.30 17.15
N VAL A 259 -13.41 10.59 16.94
CA VAL A 259 -12.92 11.95 16.66
C VAL A 259 -12.89 12.31 15.17
N GLY A 260 -13.47 11.46 14.31
CA GLY A 260 -13.59 11.71 12.88
C GLY A 260 -12.33 11.41 12.06
N ILE A 261 -11.44 10.56 12.58
CA ILE A 261 -10.23 10.10 11.89
C ILE A 261 -10.36 8.61 11.59
N THR A 262 -10.43 8.27 10.30
CA THR A 262 -10.44 6.88 9.86
C THR A 262 -9.02 6.32 9.86
N ALA A 263 -8.81 5.26 10.61
CA ALA A 263 -7.57 4.52 10.68
C ALA A 263 -7.85 3.02 10.79
N ASN A 264 -6.87 2.19 10.56
CA ASN A 264 -7.04 0.75 10.77
C ASN A 264 -5.95 0.18 11.69
N LYS A 265 -6.38 -0.77 12.52
CA LYS A 265 -5.46 -1.55 13.32
C LYS A 265 -4.45 -2.27 12.42
N ASN A 266 -3.21 -2.35 12.86
CA ASN A 266 -2.13 -3.02 12.15
C ASN A 266 -1.13 -3.62 13.13
N THR A 267 -0.54 -4.76 12.78
CA THR A 267 0.57 -5.33 13.52
C THR A 267 1.79 -4.42 13.47
N VAL A 268 2.61 -4.49 14.52
CA VAL A 268 3.95 -3.92 14.58
C VAL A 268 4.98 -5.05 14.53
N PRO A 269 6.25 -4.80 14.20
CA PRO A 269 7.28 -5.82 14.27
C PRO A 269 7.33 -6.47 15.67
N ASN A 270 7.40 -7.80 15.69
CA ASN A 270 7.36 -8.61 16.92
C ASN A 270 6.12 -8.32 17.80
N ASP A 271 4.96 -8.14 17.18
CA ASP A 271 3.72 -7.80 17.88
C ASP A 271 3.30 -8.91 18.86
N PRO A 272 3.15 -8.61 20.18
CA PRO A 272 2.70 -9.59 21.16
C PRO A 272 1.20 -9.90 21.07
N GLN A 273 0.43 -9.09 20.33
CA GLN A 273 -1.02 -9.25 20.17
C GLN A 273 -1.37 -10.10 18.95
N SER A 274 -2.56 -10.70 18.98
CA SER A 274 -3.09 -11.41 17.81
C SER A 274 -3.39 -10.46 16.66
N PRO A 275 -3.43 -10.94 15.39
CA PRO A 275 -3.80 -10.11 14.25
C PRO A 275 -5.20 -9.48 14.32
N PHE A 276 -6.07 -9.99 15.19
CA PHE A 276 -7.41 -9.45 15.41
C PHE A 276 -7.44 -8.26 16.38
N VAL A 277 -6.39 -8.06 17.18
CA VAL A 277 -6.26 -7.02 18.19
C VAL A 277 -5.20 -6.00 17.78
N THR A 278 -3.99 -6.45 17.52
CA THR A 278 -2.78 -5.70 17.12
C THR A 278 -2.30 -4.67 18.17
N SER A 279 -1.04 -4.26 18.04
CA SER A 279 -0.47 -3.21 18.90
C SER A 279 -0.21 -1.90 18.17
N GLY A 280 -0.62 -1.79 16.90
CA GLY A 280 -0.41 -0.59 16.11
C GLY A 280 -1.64 -0.12 15.34
N VAL A 281 -1.52 1.10 14.82
CA VAL A 281 -2.50 1.73 13.93
C VAL A 281 -1.78 2.28 12.71
N ARG A 282 -2.26 1.92 11.51
CA ARG A 282 -1.75 2.48 10.26
C ARG A 282 -2.46 3.78 9.92
N LEU A 283 -1.67 4.80 9.62
CA LEU A 283 -2.09 6.13 9.21
C LEU A 283 -1.54 6.44 7.81
N GLY A 284 -2.26 7.23 7.04
CA GLY A 284 -1.82 7.62 5.71
C GLY A 284 -2.30 9.02 5.31
N ALA A 285 -1.51 9.70 4.47
CA ALA A 285 -1.73 11.10 4.11
C ALA A 285 -2.40 11.31 2.73
N ALA A 286 -2.54 10.27 1.89
CA ALA A 286 -2.98 10.45 0.50
C ALA A 286 -4.40 11.06 0.37
N ALA A 287 -5.36 10.60 1.18
CA ALA A 287 -6.74 11.08 1.10
C ALA A 287 -6.87 12.54 1.52
N VAL A 288 -6.22 12.93 2.63
CA VAL A 288 -6.24 14.33 3.10
C VAL A 288 -5.44 15.26 2.18
N THR A 289 -4.38 14.75 1.52
CA THR A 289 -3.66 15.51 0.48
C THR A 289 -4.55 15.80 -0.72
N THR A 290 -5.35 14.83 -1.19
CA THR A 290 -6.35 15.04 -2.24
C THR A 290 -7.36 16.12 -1.84
N ARG A 291 -7.67 16.19 -0.55
CA ARG A 291 -8.57 17.16 0.05
C ARG A 291 -8.01 18.60 0.10
N GLY A 292 -6.67 18.73 0.01
CA GLY A 292 -5.98 20.02 0.04
C GLY A 292 -5.17 20.31 1.29
N PHE A 293 -5.07 19.38 2.24
CA PHE A 293 -4.25 19.51 3.46
C PHE A 293 -2.79 19.72 3.11
N LYS A 294 -2.10 20.53 3.91
CA LYS A 294 -0.68 20.82 3.85
C LYS A 294 -0.01 20.44 5.17
N GLU A 295 1.30 20.63 5.26
CA GLU A 295 2.14 20.23 6.37
C GLU A 295 1.64 20.77 7.73
N ASP A 296 1.25 22.04 7.80
CA ASP A 296 0.72 22.67 9.03
C ASP A 296 -0.59 22.00 9.50
N ASP A 297 -1.46 21.62 8.55
CA ASP A 297 -2.69 20.89 8.87
C ASP A 297 -2.36 19.49 9.43
N MET A 298 -1.28 18.86 8.91
CA MET A 298 -0.84 17.54 9.38
C MET A 298 -0.26 17.58 10.79
N VAL A 299 0.39 18.67 11.18
CA VAL A 299 0.81 18.90 12.59
C VAL A 299 -0.42 18.98 13.50
N GLU A 300 -1.49 19.66 13.09
CA GLU A 300 -2.73 19.69 13.87
C GLU A 300 -3.41 18.31 13.94
N VAL A 301 -3.39 17.54 12.83
CA VAL A 301 -3.87 16.15 12.80
C VAL A 301 -3.06 15.28 13.79
N ALA A 302 -1.74 15.45 13.84
CA ALA A 302 -0.88 14.73 14.78
C ALA A 302 -1.29 14.99 16.24
N LYS A 303 -1.52 16.25 16.61
CA LYS A 303 -2.00 16.65 17.95
C LYS A 303 -3.36 16.04 18.30
N ILE A 304 -4.27 15.97 17.31
CA ILE A 304 -5.59 15.35 17.51
C ILE A 304 -5.43 13.85 17.75
N ILE A 305 -4.59 13.16 16.96
CA ILE A 305 -4.35 11.72 17.11
C ILE A 305 -3.68 11.41 18.46
N ALA A 306 -2.60 12.11 18.79
CA ALA A 306 -1.90 11.92 20.05
C ALA A 306 -2.81 12.19 21.26
N GLY A 307 -3.56 13.28 21.22
CA GLY A 307 -4.55 13.62 22.25
C GLY A 307 -5.63 12.53 22.40
N ALA A 308 -6.09 11.93 21.29
CA ALA A 308 -7.06 10.85 21.31
C ALA A 308 -6.49 9.55 21.90
N VAL A 309 -5.22 9.23 21.64
CA VAL A 309 -4.53 8.07 22.25
C VAL A 309 -4.43 8.26 23.77
N VAL A 310 -3.97 9.43 24.21
CA VAL A 310 -3.76 9.73 25.64
C VAL A 310 -5.11 9.83 26.40
N ALA A 311 -6.11 10.44 25.79
CA ALA A 311 -7.41 10.68 26.42
C ALA A 311 -8.50 9.68 25.98
N SER A 312 -8.13 8.47 25.60
CA SER A 312 -9.02 7.46 24.98
C SER A 312 -10.26 7.14 25.83
N ASP A 313 -10.18 7.29 27.14
CA ASP A 313 -11.26 6.99 28.10
C ASP A 313 -11.98 8.27 28.58
N ASN A 314 -11.67 9.46 28.01
CA ASN A 314 -12.24 10.75 28.41
C ASN A 314 -13.13 11.33 27.29
N GLU A 315 -14.43 11.08 27.36
CA GLU A 315 -15.39 11.52 26.34
C GLU A 315 -15.42 13.03 26.11
N LYS A 316 -15.26 13.85 27.17
CA LYS A 316 -15.22 15.30 27.04
C LYS A 316 -14.01 15.76 26.21
N ALA A 317 -12.85 15.17 26.47
CA ALA A 317 -11.64 15.44 25.69
C ALA A 317 -11.81 14.98 24.25
N LEU A 318 -12.35 13.77 24.01
CA LEU A 318 -12.61 13.27 22.65
C LEU A 318 -13.58 14.16 21.87
N ASN A 319 -14.63 14.68 22.51
CA ASN A 319 -15.55 15.62 21.85
C ASN A 319 -14.85 16.91 21.41
N ASN A 320 -13.96 17.46 22.22
CA ASN A 320 -13.16 18.64 21.83
C ASN A 320 -12.24 18.34 20.64
N LEU A 321 -11.58 17.18 20.65
CA LEU A 321 -10.72 16.73 19.53
C LEU A 321 -11.55 16.54 18.26
N LYS A 322 -12.76 15.99 18.37
CA LYS A 322 -13.70 15.87 17.24
C LYS A 322 -14.05 17.23 16.64
N GLU A 323 -14.33 18.24 17.46
CA GLU A 323 -14.61 19.60 16.97
C GLU A 323 -13.41 20.18 16.20
N ARG A 324 -12.17 19.95 16.70
CA ARG A 324 -10.95 20.35 15.98
C ARG A 324 -10.82 19.64 14.63
N SER A 325 -11.06 18.33 14.57
CA SER A 325 -11.07 17.55 13.32
C SER A 325 -12.11 18.08 12.33
N LEU A 326 -13.33 18.33 12.80
CA LEU A 326 -14.40 18.89 11.97
C LEU A 326 -14.06 20.30 11.44
N LYS A 327 -13.38 21.12 12.26
CA LYS A 327 -12.93 22.46 11.84
C LYS A 327 -11.92 22.36 10.69
N LEU A 328 -10.96 21.44 10.76
CA LEU A 328 -10.03 21.14 9.65
C LEU A 328 -10.79 20.70 8.39
N CYS A 329 -11.75 19.78 8.54
CA CYS A 329 -12.53 19.29 7.42
C CYS A 329 -13.37 20.39 6.75
N LYS A 330 -13.88 21.35 7.51
CA LYS A 330 -14.63 22.52 6.98
C LYS A 330 -13.75 23.49 6.19
N LYS A 331 -12.45 23.57 6.51
CA LYS A 331 -11.48 24.39 5.76
C LYS A 331 -11.27 23.84 4.33
N TYR A 332 -11.48 22.55 4.14
CA TYR A 332 -11.28 21.84 2.87
C TYR A 332 -12.51 21.00 2.51
N PRO A 333 -13.59 21.62 2.07
CA PRO A 333 -14.81 20.91 1.68
C PRO A 333 -14.54 20.00 0.48
N LEU A 334 -15.22 18.86 0.44
CA LEU A 334 -15.19 17.95 -0.69
C LEU A 334 -16.31 18.33 -1.67
N TYR A 335 -16.02 18.20 -2.97
CA TYR A 335 -17.01 18.37 -4.05
C TYR A 335 -17.71 19.73 -4.05
N GLU A 336 -16.98 20.80 -3.71
CA GLU A 336 -17.50 22.17 -3.76
C GLU A 336 -18.01 22.49 -5.16
N GLY A 337 -19.27 22.94 -5.25
CA GLY A 337 -19.93 23.21 -6.52
C GLY A 337 -20.56 22.00 -7.24
N MET A 338 -20.42 20.79 -6.70
CA MET A 338 -21.23 19.66 -7.17
C MET A 338 -22.54 19.61 -6.39
N HIS A 339 -23.65 19.77 -7.09
CA HIS A 339 -24.98 19.45 -6.56
C HIS A 339 -25.12 17.91 -6.62
N VAL A 340 -25.00 17.25 -5.48
CA VAL A 340 -25.27 15.82 -5.32
C VAL A 340 -26.73 15.65 -4.96
#